data_a3f082b04d6f496054b811b6ca0e10c4
#
_entry.id   a3f082b04d6f496054b811b6ca0e10c4
#
_cell.length_a   1.000
_cell.length_b   1.000
_cell.length_c   1.000
_cell.angle_alpha   90.00
_cell.angle_beta   90.00
_cell.angle_gamma   90.00
#
_symmetry.space_group_name_H-M   'P 1'
#
loop_
_entity.id
_entity.type
_entity.pdbx_description
1 polymer ?
#
loop_
_entity_poly.entity_id
_entity_poly.type
_entity_poly.pdbx_seq_one_letter_code
_entity_poly.pdbx_strand_id
1 'polypeptide(L)'
;MIKHATIVFLSFIPIFAMAQNTDDYTSFAKAYGIMRYYSPNHHTENWNDVDWFKVGYYFADKIGDNQTEDVIKEMAAVLAPEAFISNKPKSKSAKNVQSETYQYRLHTGSGSISVSGYTPYYREIITCNGEHQEYSPETGRWYCYELGDRLYLNLQSSARRDCFSKEDTDNLLLEANRLWESLYDEEGDYMSEVISIFNDRTYRVTDLTIRWNIIQHFYPYKTEDGLDWESQLPVMIGKAMSDEFDKVERNTVFAYREMLQEMYSPIKDAHLDIDGSLSFPGLPARYLAQYYAPLALSCFEDCVIIEDSGLEIEKGSRLTKISGTDIEDVIKEKSQRISQTNKTAERWSAMYEAISTVERDSVMTITYITPAGEEKTAKTKCALNRPVTMKTPKAVFEKTDNILIVNLCEAEAFNEDFYESFMKRLEEENPKAIIFDVRGYPTYYFEKVLSHLTDKDMSNGFFRTPLTALPDQKNMGYEVNTGVRKPMEPHITVPCWFLADYRAMSWAETVLMYVKEYDLGTIVGTPSTGTTGDITQFTFPAFNLILTGLHAAWLDGSRHHGIGVEPDIRVEVSADDHLNGRDVVIEETIRRIQ
;
A
#
# COMPACT_ATOMS: atom_id res chain seq x y z
N MET A 1 62.91 16.73 -6.94
CA MET A 1 61.65 16.51 -7.72
C MET A 1 61.35 15.02 -7.68
N ILE A 2 60.50 14.59 -6.80
CA ILE A 2 59.74 13.33 -6.78
C ILE A 2 59.03 13.33 -5.41
N LYS A 3 57.87 13.91 -5.36
CA LYS A 3 56.83 13.74 -4.33
C LYS A 3 55.53 14.27 -4.94
N HIS A 4 54.69 13.43 -5.42
CA HIS A 4 53.25 13.62 -5.67
C HIS A 4 52.78 12.55 -6.65
N ALA A 5 52.63 11.33 -6.18
CA ALA A 5 51.91 10.28 -6.90
C ALA A 5 51.59 9.09 -5.96
N THR A 6 50.89 9.32 -4.86
CA THR A 6 50.46 8.18 -4.01
C THR A 6 49.26 8.55 -3.13
N ILE A 7 48.28 9.27 -3.64
CA ILE A 7 47.05 9.56 -2.83
C ILE A 7 45.75 9.37 -3.66
N VAL A 8 45.75 8.69 -4.77
CA VAL A 8 44.51 8.52 -5.60
C VAL A 8 43.97 7.08 -5.58
N PHE A 9 44.67 6.12 -4.98
CA PHE A 9 44.27 4.71 -5.06
C PHE A 9 43.44 4.17 -3.87
N LEU A 10 43.24 4.91 -2.80
CA LEU A 10 42.55 4.41 -1.61
C LEU A 10 41.06 4.76 -1.51
N SER A 11 40.54 5.62 -2.38
CA SER A 11 39.12 6.00 -2.39
C SER A 11 38.25 5.22 -3.39
N PHE A 12 38.85 4.44 -4.28
CA PHE A 12 38.08 3.68 -5.31
C PHE A 12 37.71 2.25 -4.87
N ILE A 13 38.45 1.64 -3.94
CA ILE A 13 38.22 0.26 -3.52
C ILE A 13 36.89 0.09 -2.78
N PRO A 14 36.46 0.96 -1.83
CA PRO A 14 35.16 0.79 -1.16
C PRO A 14 33.97 1.03 -2.09
N ILE A 15 34.06 1.92 -3.06
CA ILE A 15 32.97 2.18 -4.01
C ILE A 15 32.78 0.99 -4.97
N PHE A 16 33.84 0.36 -5.43
CA PHE A 16 33.77 -0.83 -6.26
C PHE A 16 33.25 -2.05 -5.49
N ALA A 17 33.67 -2.24 -4.24
CA ALA A 17 33.19 -3.33 -3.41
C ALA A 17 31.70 -3.17 -3.02
N MET A 18 31.24 -1.95 -2.72
CA MET A 18 29.80 -1.69 -2.48
C MET A 18 28.95 -1.90 -3.74
N ALA A 19 29.43 -1.49 -4.91
CA ALA A 19 28.70 -1.70 -6.15
C ALA A 19 28.57 -3.20 -6.48
N GLN A 20 29.64 -3.97 -6.34
CA GLN A 20 29.63 -5.42 -6.58
C GLN A 20 28.68 -6.14 -5.63
N ASN A 21 28.70 -5.82 -4.33
CA ASN A 21 27.76 -6.40 -3.36
C ASN A 21 26.30 -6.05 -3.67
N THR A 22 26.01 -4.84 -4.17
CA THR A 22 24.65 -4.44 -4.54
C THR A 22 24.12 -5.28 -5.71
N ASP A 23 24.94 -5.53 -6.73
CA ASP A 23 24.58 -6.37 -7.88
C ASP A 23 24.35 -7.82 -7.48
N ASP A 24 25.15 -8.35 -6.56
CA ASP A 24 25.03 -9.69 -6.01
C ASP A 24 23.68 -9.88 -5.29
N TYR A 25 23.33 -8.97 -4.39
CA TYR A 25 22.06 -9.02 -3.69
C TYR A 25 20.86 -8.71 -4.60
N THR A 26 21.03 -7.90 -5.63
CA THR A 26 20.01 -7.67 -6.65
C THR A 26 19.70 -8.96 -7.41
N SER A 27 20.74 -9.70 -7.82
CA SER A 27 20.61 -11.00 -8.49
C SER A 27 19.95 -12.04 -7.59
N PHE A 28 20.35 -12.09 -6.32
CA PHE A 28 19.76 -12.94 -5.29
C PHE A 28 18.26 -12.62 -5.12
N ALA A 29 17.90 -11.36 -4.95
CA ALA A 29 16.52 -10.94 -4.71
C ALA A 29 15.58 -11.37 -5.84
N LYS A 30 16.00 -11.20 -7.09
CA LYS A 30 15.25 -11.67 -8.27
C LYS A 30 15.09 -13.20 -8.26
N ALA A 31 16.20 -13.93 -8.06
CA ALA A 31 16.19 -15.39 -8.03
C ALA A 31 15.29 -15.94 -6.93
N TYR A 32 15.40 -15.37 -5.72
CA TYR A 32 14.63 -15.76 -4.55
C TYR A 32 13.11 -15.65 -4.81
N GLY A 33 12.64 -14.50 -5.31
CA GLY A 33 11.23 -14.30 -5.58
C GLY A 33 10.69 -15.25 -6.65
N ILE A 34 11.42 -15.40 -7.75
CA ILE A 34 11.01 -16.31 -8.83
C ILE A 34 10.90 -17.76 -8.32
N MET A 35 11.90 -18.25 -7.60
CA MET A 35 11.87 -19.62 -7.07
C MET A 35 10.80 -19.81 -6.00
N ARG A 36 10.70 -18.88 -5.04
CA ARG A 36 9.69 -18.91 -3.98
C ARG A 36 8.28 -18.97 -4.50
N TYR A 37 7.94 -18.08 -5.44
CA TYR A 37 6.56 -17.89 -5.86
C TYR A 37 6.15 -18.80 -7.02
N TYR A 38 7.07 -19.14 -7.91
CA TYR A 38 6.72 -19.78 -9.19
C TYR A 38 7.31 -21.16 -9.40
N SER A 39 8.18 -21.65 -8.51
CA SER A 39 8.55 -23.06 -8.55
C SER A 39 7.34 -23.93 -8.24
N PRO A 40 7.04 -24.92 -9.06
CA PRO A 40 5.92 -25.83 -8.85
C PRO A 40 6.19 -26.89 -7.79
N ASN A 41 7.17 -26.72 -6.90
CA ASN A 41 7.52 -27.65 -5.85
C ASN A 41 6.31 -27.97 -4.94
N HIS A 42 6.00 -29.27 -4.79
CA HIS A 42 4.77 -29.75 -4.18
C HIS A 42 4.96 -30.43 -2.82
N HIS A 43 6.17 -30.71 -2.41
CA HIS A 43 6.40 -31.48 -1.18
C HIS A 43 6.07 -30.70 0.09
N THR A 44 5.71 -29.45 -0.04
CA THR A 44 5.23 -28.66 1.06
C THR A 44 3.71 -28.58 0.99
N GLU A 45 3.01 -29.62 1.46
CA GLU A 45 1.60 -29.48 1.86
C GLU A 45 1.45 -28.26 2.79
N ASN A 46 2.53 -27.87 3.46
CA ASN A 46 2.65 -26.75 4.38
C ASN A 46 3.54 -25.60 3.83
N TRP A 47 3.61 -25.39 2.52
CA TRP A 47 4.38 -24.28 1.95
C TRP A 47 3.92 -22.91 2.49
N ASN A 48 2.67 -22.82 2.93
CA ASN A 48 2.12 -21.63 3.60
C ASN A 48 2.63 -21.49 5.04
N ASP A 49 3.07 -22.57 5.67
CA ASP A 49 3.60 -22.58 7.04
C ASP A 49 5.11 -22.31 7.08
N VAL A 50 5.77 -22.25 5.91
CA VAL A 50 7.20 -21.95 5.83
C VAL A 50 7.45 -20.50 6.19
N ASP A 51 8.34 -20.29 7.13
CA ASP A 51 8.86 -18.95 7.42
C ASP A 51 9.83 -18.49 6.33
N TRP A 52 9.26 -17.91 5.29
CA TRP A 52 10.00 -17.46 4.12
C TRP A 52 10.97 -16.33 4.43
N PHE A 53 10.76 -15.59 5.50
CA PHE A 53 11.71 -14.57 5.93
C PHE A 53 13.01 -15.24 6.38
N LYS A 54 12.92 -16.27 7.21
CA LYS A 54 14.10 -17.04 7.67
C LYS A 54 14.84 -17.72 6.54
N VAL A 55 14.13 -18.28 5.57
CA VAL A 55 14.74 -18.86 4.37
C VAL A 55 15.47 -17.81 3.55
N GLY A 56 14.85 -16.64 3.36
CA GLY A 56 15.47 -15.50 2.67
C GLY A 56 16.71 -15.01 3.40
N TYR A 57 16.64 -14.87 4.72
CA TYR A 57 17.74 -14.48 5.57
C TYR A 57 18.93 -15.44 5.46
N TYR A 58 18.67 -16.76 5.55
CA TYR A 58 19.68 -17.80 5.44
C TYR A 58 20.49 -17.71 4.13
N PHE A 59 19.82 -17.50 2.99
CA PHE A 59 20.54 -17.37 1.72
C PHE A 59 21.18 -16.00 1.53
N ALA A 60 20.57 -14.93 2.03
CA ALA A 60 21.13 -13.60 1.97
C ALA A 60 22.44 -13.50 2.79
N ASP A 61 22.49 -14.16 3.95
CA ASP A 61 23.70 -14.24 4.78
C ASP A 61 24.86 -14.90 4.02
N LYS A 62 24.58 -15.96 3.29
CA LYS A 62 25.58 -16.65 2.46
C LYS A 62 26.12 -15.83 1.30
N ILE A 63 25.37 -14.89 0.75
CA ILE A 63 25.81 -14.02 -0.34
C ILE A 63 27.02 -13.17 0.07
N GLY A 64 27.06 -12.71 1.33
CA GLY A 64 28.16 -11.90 1.84
C GLY A 64 29.52 -12.59 1.78
N ASP A 65 29.55 -13.91 1.94
CA ASP A 65 30.77 -14.70 2.10
C ASP A 65 31.11 -15.59 0.87
N ASN A 66 30.18 -15.79 -0.06
CA ASN A 66 30.32 -16.74 -1.15
C ASN A 66 30.05 -16.11 -2.53
N GLN A 67 30.39 -16.86 -3.57
CA GLN A 67 30.03 -16.48 -4.95
C GLN A 67 28.51 -16.53 -5.13
N THR A 68 27.92 -15.45 -5.57
CA THR A 68 26.46 -15.30 -5.77
C THR A 68 25.84 -16.42 -6.61
N GLU A 69 26.53 -16.79 -7.71
CA GLU A 69 26.06 -17.88 -8.58
C GLU A 69 25.97 -19.21 -7.83
N ASP A 70 26.91 -19.53 -6.93
CA ASP A 70 26.92 -20.78 -6.19
C ASP A 70 25.82 -20.81 -5.13
N VAL A 71 25.58 -19.70 -4.44
CA VAL A 71 24.46 -19.56 -3.48
C VAL A 71 23.11 -19.70 -4.19
N ILE A 72 22.94 -19.07 -5.36
CA ILE A 72 21.71 -19.21 -6.14
C ILE A 72 21.53 -20.65 -6.64
N LYS A 73 22.59 -21.37 -7.00
CA LYS A 73 22.51 -22.80 -7.35
C LYS A 73 22.11 -23.66 -6.15
N GLU A 74 22.67 -23.39 -4.97
CA GLU A 74 22.30 -24.07 -3.73
C GLU A 74 20.81 -23.84 -3.41
N MET A 75 20.35 -22.60 -3.50
CA MET A 75 18.95 -22.24 -3.33
C MET A 75 18.05 -22.94 -4.35
N ALA A 76 18.47 -22.98 -5.62
CA ALA A 76 17.73 -23.68 -6.68
C ALA A 76 17.63 -25.18 -6.41
N ALA A 77 18.68 -25.81 -5.93
CA ALA A 77 18.68 -27.24 -5.65
C ALA A 77 17.59 -27.67 -4.67
N VAL A 78 17.20 -26.77 -3.75
CA VAL A 78 16.15 -27.05 -2.76
C VAL A 78 14.80 -26.48 -3.16
N LEU A 79 14.76 -25.20 -3.59
CA LEU A 79 13.49 -24.50 -3.86
C LEU A 79 12.94 -24.78 -5.26
N ALA A 80 13.80 -25.04 -6.23
CA ALA A 80 13.45 -25.22 -7.63
C ALA A 80 14.42 -26.20 -8.33
N PRO A 81 14.45 -27.48 -7.92
CA PRO A 81 15.44 -28.47 -8.40
C PRO A 81 15.36 -28.70 -9.92
N GLU A 82 14.26 -28.36 -10.57
CA GLU A 82 14.12 -28.35 -12.02
C GLU A 82 14.80 -27.14 -12.70
N ALA A 83 15.16 -26.10 -11.93
CA ALA A 83 15.83 -24.91 -12.46
C ALA A 83 17.32 -25.15 -12.70
N PHE A 84 17.91 -24.32 -13.57
CA PHE A 84 19.36 -24.26 -13.71
C PHE A 84 19.83 -22.82 -13.98
N ILE A 85 21.04 -22.56 -13.55
CA ILE A 85 21.71 -21.27 -13.76
C ILE A 85 22.59 -21.33 -15.01
N SER A 86 22.65 -20.26 -15.78
CA SER A 86 23.46 -20.18 -17.00
C SER A 86 24.01 -18.75 -17.19
N ASN A 87 25.11 -18.66 -17.94
CA ASN A 87 25.76 -17.38 -18.29
C ASN A 87 25.28 -16.79 -19.64
N LYS A 88 24.29 -17.40 -20.25
CA LYS A 88 23.64 -16.96 -21.50
C LYS A 88 22.17 -17.35 -21.47
N PRO A 89 21.29 -16.53 -22.09
CA PRO A 89 19.90 -16.90 -22.24
C PRO A 89 19.76 -18.29 -22.90
N LYS A 90 18.98 -19.17 -22.29
CA LYS A 90 18.65 -20.46 -22.86
C LYS A 90 17.14 -20.59 -22.87
N SER A 91 16.55 -20.60 -24.06
CA SER A 91 15.17 -21.02 -24.22
C SER A 91 15.15 -22.44 -24.79
N LYS A 92 14.42 -23.33 -24.16
CA LYS A 92 14.10 -24.64 -24.72
C LYS A 92 12.61 -24.67 -24.94
N SER A 93 12.20 -24.96 -26.18
CA SER A 93 10.80 -25.25 -26.48
C SER A 93 10.38 -26.53 -25.75
N ALA A 94 9.12 -26.57 -25.30
CA ALA A 94 8.51 -27.76 -24.75
C ALA A 94 8.70 -28.95 -25.73
N LYS A 95 9.13 -30.09 -25.21
CA LYS A 95 8.94 -31.33 -25.92
C LYS A 95 7.45 -31.62 -25.89
N ASN A 96 6.91 -32.06 -27.03
CA ASN A 96 5.49 -32.46 -27.16
C ASN A 96 5.21 -33.62 -26.18
N VAL A 97 4.67 -33.32 -25.00
CA VAL A 97 4.38 -34.29 -23.95
C VAL A 97 2.87 -34.43 -23.83
N GLN A 98 2.28 -35.23 -24.70
CA GLN A 98 0.83 -35.38 -24.82
C GLN A 98 0.16 -36.23 -23.73
N SER A 99 0.89 -36.77 -22.76
CA SER A 99 0.33 -37.74 -21.81
C SER A 99 0.71 -37.54 -20.34
N GLU A 100 1.42 -36.46 -19.99
CA GLU A 100 1.88 -36.25 -18.60
C GLU A 100 1.11 -35.12 -17.93
N THR A 101 0.74 -35.35 -16.66
CA THR A 101 0.10 -34.34 -15.82
C THR A 101 1.15 -33.42 -15.27
N TYR A 102 1.03 -32.14 -15.58
CA TYR A 102 1.86 -31.05 -15.04
C TYR A 102 1.10 -30.26 -14.01
N GLN A 103 1.84 -29.65 -13.11
CA GLN A 103 1.31 -28.77 -12.09
C GLN A 103 2.04 -27.44 -12.11
N TYR A 104 1.33 -26.35 -11.83
CA TYR A 104 1.89 -25.01 -11.70
C TYR A 104 1.21 -24.28 -10.53
N ARG A 105 1.83 -23.22 -10.06
CA ARG A 105 1.25 -22.36 -9.03
C ARG A 105 0.44 -21.25 -9.66
N LEU A 106 -0.79 -21.11 -9.21
CA LEU A 106 -1.64 -19.97 -9.50
C LEU A 106 -1.79 -19.12 -8.24
N HIS A 107 -1.45 -17.86 -8.36
CA HIS A 107 -1.70 -16.86 -7.33
C HIS A 107 -2.96 -16.09 -7.69
N THR A 108 -3.91 -16.06 -6.76
CA THR A 108 -5.13 -15.28 -6.88
C THR A 108 -5.09 -14.17 -5.86
N GLY A 109 -5.11 -12.91 -6.30
CA GLY A 109 -5.24 -11.78 -5.40
C GLY A 109 -6.61 -11.86 -4.74
N SER A 110 -6.66 -12.14 -3.43
CA SER A 110 -7.90 -12.00 -2.67
C SER A 110 -7.84 -10.70 -1.89
N GLY A 111 -8.87 -9.89 -1.95
CA GLY A 111 -8.98 -8.71 -1.11
C GLY A 111 -9.23 -9.01 0.36
N SER A 112 -9.09 -10.25 0.81
CA SER A 112 -9.26 -10.59 2.22
C SER A 112 -8.00 -10.29 3.01
N ILE A 113 -8.15 -9.62 4.16
CA ILE A 113 -7.08 -9.48 5.15
C ILE A 113 -6.74 -10.88 5.63
N SER A 114 -5.58 -11.39 5.24
CA SER A 114 -5.08 -12.64 5.79
C SER A 114 -4.59 -12.41 7.21
N VAL A 115 -5.19 -13.09 8.15
CA VAL A 115 -4.87 -12.95 9.58
C VAL A 115 -3.66 -13.79 9.98
N SER A 116 -3.17 -14.67 9.12
CA SER A 116 -2.06 -15.56 9.46
C SER A 116 -1.19 -15.88 8.26
N GLY A 117 0.08 -15.57 8.38
CA GLY A 117 1.14 -16.06 7.51
C GLY A 117 1.53 -15.13 6.36
N TYR A 118 2.70 -15.36 5.85
CA TYR A 118 3.51 -14.57 4.92
C TYR A 118 2.98 -14.48 3.49
N THR A 119 1.73 -14.85 3.23
CA THR A 119 1.16 -14.80 1.88
C THR A 119 -0.35 -14.60 1.90
N PRO A 120 -0.80 -13.37 1.79
CA PRO A 120 -2.21 -13.03 1.68
C PRO A 120 -2.83 -13.39 0.33
N TYR A 121 -2.03 -13.65 -0.69
CA TYR A 121 -2.53 -14.19 -1.94
C TYR A 121 -2.76 -15.68 -1.80
N TYR A 122 -3.97 -16.11 -2.12
CA TYR A 122 -4.30 -17.52 -2.19
C TYR A 122 -3.46 -18.17 -3.27
N ARG A 123 -2.86 -19.32 -2.96
CA ARG A 123 -2.06 -20.10 -3.91
C ARG A 123 -2.71 -21.45 -4.12
N GLU A 124 -2.93 -21.76 -5.36
CA GLU A 124 -3.37 -23.07 -5.76
C GLU A 124 -2.30 -23.77 -6.58
N ILE A 125 -2.26 -25.10 -6.45
CA ILE A 125 -1.57 -25.95 -7.39
C ILE A 125 -2.59 -26.43 -8.40
N ILE A 126 -2.48 -25.92 -9.60
CA ILE A 126 -3.34 -26.31 -10.69
C ILE A 126 -2.74 -27.49 -11.44
N THR A 127 -3.54 -28.53 -11.59
CA THR A 127 -3.18 -29.69 -12.42
C THR A 127 -3.66 -29.44 -13.85
N CYS A 128 -2.74 -29.40 -14.80
CA CYS A 128 -3.02 -29.17 -16.21
C CYS A 128 -2.95 -30.47 -17.00
N ASN A 129 -4.01 -30.84 -17.68
CA ASN A 129 -4.10 -32.03 -18.56
C ASN A 129 -3.96 -31.65 -20.05
N GLY A 130 -3.17 -30.60 -20.35
CA GLY A 130 -2.99 -30.09 -21.70
C GLY A 130 -3.92 -28.94 -22.10
N GLU A 131 -4.86 -28.54 -21.25
CA GLU A 131 -5.60 -27.30 -21.40
C GLU A 131 -4.72 -26.11 -21.01
N HIS A 132 -4.64 -25.12 -21.90
CA HIS A 132 -3.85 -23.91 -21.68
C HIS A 132 -4.79 -22.73 -21.47
N GLN A 133 -4.64 -22.07 -20.32
CA GLN A 133 -5.25 -20.77 -20.07
C GLN A 133 -4.26 -19.68 -20.47
N GLU A 134 -4.74 -18.52 -20.91
CA GLU A 134 -3.91 -17.44 -21.38
C GLU A 134 -2.85 -16.99 -20.35
N TYR A 135 -3.20 -17.02 -19.07
CA TYR A 135 -2.33 -16.68 -17.94
C TYR A 135 -1.46 -17.86 -17.45
N SER A 136 -1.72 -19.10 -17.89
CA SER A 136 -0.99 -20.27 -17.41
C SER A 136 0.36 -20.46 -18.12
N PRO A 137 1.36 -21.09 -17.47
CA PRO A 137 2.59 -21.46 -18.14
C PRO A 137 2.35 -22.56 -19.17
N GLU A 138 3.01 -22.48 -20.32
CA GLU A 138 3.02 -23.55 -21.30
C GLU A 138 3.69 -24.80 -20.70
N THR A 139 3.04 -25.96 -20.82
CA THR A 139 3.50 -27.23 -20.24
C THR A 139 4.91 -27.58 -20.70
N GLY A 140 5.82 -27.77 -19.73
CA GLY A 140 7.20 -28.16 -19.97
C GLY A 140 8.08 -27.12 -20.69
N ARG A 141 7.61 -25.89 -20.83
CA ARG A 141 8.40 -24.78 -21.37
C ARG A 141 9.38 -24.25 -20.35
N TRP A 142 10.59 -23.97 -20.79
CA TRP A 142 11.61 -23.26 -20.01
C TRP A 142 11.47 -21.76 -20.23
N TYR A 143 11.35 -21.02 -19.13
CA TYR A 143 11.38 -19.57 -19.09
C TYR A 143 12.75 -19.14 -18.59
N CYS A 144 13.31 -18.12 -19.23
CA CYS A 144 14.63 -17.59 -18.90
C CYS A 144 14.46 -16.20 -18.31
N TYR A 145 14.99 -16.01 -17.11
CA TYR A 145 14.93 -14.74 -16.36
C TYR A 145 16.35 -14.20 -16.17
N GLU A 146 16.56 -12.93 -16.50
CA GLU A 146 17.82 -12.25 -16.29
C GLU A 146 17.91 -11.79 -14.83
N LEU A 147 18.93 -12.26 -14.13
CA LEU A 147 19.17 -11.90 -12.73
C LEU A 147 20.16 -10.75 -12.59
N GLY A 148 21.16 -10.68 -13.47
CA GLY A 148 22.23 -9.70 -13.51
C GLY A 148 23.16 -9.92 -14.69
N ASP A 149 24.34 -9.28 -14.71
CA ASP A 149 25.29 -9.41 -15.82
C ASP A 149 25.70 -10.88 -16.01
N ARG A 150 25.32 -11.44 -17.16
CA ARG A 150 25.58 -12.83 -17.54
C ARG A 150 25.09 -13.89 -16.56
N LEU A 151 24.08 -13.58 -15.76
CA LEU A 151 23.49 -14.52 -14.82
C LEU A 151 22.00 -14.68 -15.14
N TYR A 152 21.60 -15.89 -15.52
CA TYR A 152 20.25 -16.22 -15.93
C TYR A 152 19.72 -17.43 -15.18
N LEU A 153 18.52 -17.29 -14.62
CA LEU A 153 17.73 -18.37 -14.07
C LEU A 153 16.83 -18.95 -15.17
N ASN A 154 16.94 -20.24 -15.39
CA ASN A 154 16.05 -20.96 -16.29
C ASN A 154 15.14 -21.86 -15.46
N LEU A 155 13.85 -21.61 -15.48
CA LEU A 155 12.84 -22.28 -14.68
C LEU A 155 11.73 -22.85 -15.57
N GLN A 156 11.27 -24.06 -15.27
CA GLN A 156 9.97 -24.54 -15.72
C GLN A 156 8.93 -24.15 -14.67
N SER A 157 8.04 -23.20 -14.98
CA SER A 157 6.95 -22.82 -14.07
C SER A 157 5.85 -23.90 -13.99
N SER A 158 5.97 -24.99 -14.76
CA SER A 158 5.15 -26.20 -14.64
C SER A 158 6.05 -27.42 -14.61
N ALA A 159 5.87 -28.31 -13.64
CA ALA A 159 6.70 -29.50 -13.46
C ALA A 159 5.89 -30.74 -13.08
N ARG A 160 6.53 -31.88 -13.19
CA ARG A 160 5.98 -33.17 -12.74
C ARG A 160 6.11 -33.29 -11.22
N ARG A 161 5.15 -33.95 -10.58
CA ARG A 161 5.06 -34.08 -9.12
C ARG A 161 6.26 -34.81 -8.47
N ASP A 162 6.98 -35.63 -9.20
CA ASP A 162 8.04 -36.53 -8.70
C ASP A 162 9.45 -35.88 -8.70
N CYS A 163 9.56 -34.57 -8.99
CA CYS A 163 10.86 -33.90 -9.10
C CYS A 163 11.45 -33.36 -7.80
N PHE A 164 10.75 -33.49 -6.65
CA PHE A 164 11.08 -32.76 -5.42
C PHE A 164 11.39 -33.67 -4.23
N SER A 165 12.29 -33.24 -3.37
CA SER A 165 12.69 -33.94 -2.14
C SER A 165 12.15 -33.22 -0.90
N LYS A 166 11.37 -33.91 -0.08
CA LYS A 166 10.88 -33.37 1.19
C LYS A 166 12.01 -33.20 2.20
N GLU A 167 12.94 -34.18 2.24
CA GLU A 167 14.06 -34.17 3.20
C GLU A 167 14.97 -32.97 3.03
N ASP A 168 15.28 -32.56 1.79
CA ASP A 168 16.11 -31.39 1.51
C ASP A 168 15.42 -30.10 1.97
N THR A 169 14.10 -30.00 1.79
CA THR A 169 13.33 -28.85 2.25
C THR A 169 13.28 -28.78 3.79
N ASP A 170 13.02 -29.89 4.46
CA ASP A 170 12.96 -29.95 5.93
C ASP A 170 14.31 -29.60 6.56
N ASN A 171 15.43 -30.06 5.97
CA ASN A 171 16.78 -29.72 6.41
C ASN A 171 17.08 -28.22 6.25
N LEU A 172 16.71 -27.63 5.10
CA LEU A 172 16.86 -26.19 4.88
C LEU A 172 16.11 -25.37 5.94
N LEU A 173 14.85 -25.74 6.23
CA LEU A 173 14.04 -25.03 7.22
C LEU A 173 14.64 -25.12 8.62
N LEU A 174 15.21 -26.29 8.98
CA LEU A 174 15.88 -26.46 10.25
C LEU A 174 17.11 -25.58 10.37
N GLU A 175 17.94 -25.51 9.32
CA GLU A 175 19.14 -24.65 9.31
C GLU A 175 18.79 -23.17 9.33
N ALA A 176 17.80 -22.74 8.54
CA ALA A 176 17.32 -21.36 8.54
C ALA A 176 16.77 -20.94 9.92
N ASN A 177 16.02 -21.83 10.60
CA ASN A 177 15.56 -21.58 11.96
C ASN A 177 16.72 -21.43 12.95
N ARG A 178 17.71 -22.31 12.89
CA ARG A 178 18.89 -22.23 13.78
C ARG A 178 19.68 -20.94 13.59
N LEU A 179 19.90 -20.52 12.35
CA LEU A 179 20.58 -19.27 12.06
C LEU A 179 19.77 -18.08 12.61
N TRP A 180 18.46 -18.05 12.38
CA TRP A 180 17.60 -17.00 12.88
C TRP A 180 17.58 -16.94 14.42
N GLU A 181 17.48 -18.08 15.09
CA GLU A 181 17.51 -18.14 16.55
C GLU A 181 18.85 -17.67 17.14
N SER A 182 19.97 -17.86 16.40
CA SER A 182 21.28 -17.40 16.84
C SER A 182 21.44 -15.87 16.84
N LEU A 183 20.51 -15.10 16.24
CA LEU A 183 20.50 -13.65 16.31
C LEU A 183 20.05 -13.11 17.67
N TYR A 184 19.41 -13.94 18.48
CA TYR A 184 18.87 -13.57 19.78
C TYR A 184 19.77 -14.13 20.88
N ASP A 185 20.23 -13.24 21.77
CA ASP A 185 20.98 -13.65 22.97
C ASP A 185 19.98 -13.99 24.08
N GLU A 186 20.04 -15.19 24.65
CA GLU A 186 19.13 -15.62 25.73
C GLU A 186 19.25 -14.76 27.01
N GLU A 187 20.34 -14.00 27.18
CA GLU A 187 20.61 -13.15 28.34
C GLU A 187 20.38 -11.65 28.09
N GLY A 188 20.05 -11.22 26.86
CA GLY A 188 19.91 -9.83 26.48
C GLY A 188 18.60 -9.17 26.90
N ASP A 189 18.58 -7.82 26.91
CA ASP A 189 17.33 -7.05 26.98
C ASP A 189 16.62 -7.15 25.62
N TYR A 190 15.49 -7.85 25.60
CA TYR A 190 14.65 -8.09 24.40
C TYR A 190 14.47 -6.84 23.50
N MET A 191 14.40 -5.66 24.10
CA MET A 191 14.24 -4.42 23.36
C MET A 191 15.48 -3.97 22.62
N SER A 192 16.64 -4.14 23.25
CA SER A 192 17.93 -3.86 22.60
C SER A 192 18.16 -4.84 21.45
N GLU A 193 17.76 -6.09 21.60
CA GLU A 193 17.82 -7.12 20.57
C GLU A 193 16.94 -6.79 19.37
N VAL A 194 15.67 -6.44 19.61
CA VAL A 194 14.75 -6.06 18.53
C VAL A 194 15.26 -4.84 17.76
N ILE A 195 15.83 -3.84 18.44
CA ILE A 195 16.42 -2.68 17.77
C ILE A 195 17.68 -3.07 17.01
N SER A 196 18.49 -4.00 17.54
CA SER A 196 19.74 -4.45 16.90
C SER A 196 19.51 -5.15 15.56
N ILE A 197 18.33 -5.79 15.36
CA ILE A 197 17.97 -6.40 14.08
C ILE A 197 18.02 -5.40 12.93
N PHE A 198 17.62 -4.14 13.16
CA PHE A 198 17.69 -3.10 12.12
C PHE A 198 19.12 -2.70 11.76
N ASN A 199 20.11 -3.03 12.61
CA ASN A 199 21.53 -2.83 12.30
C ASN A 199 22.10 -3.99 11.47
N ASP A 200 21.41 -5.13 11.42
CA ASP A 200 21.81 -6.27 10.62
C ASP A 200 21.51 -6.03 9.14
N ARG A 201 22.56 -5.99 8.33
CA ARG A 201 22.48 -5.79 6.88
C ARG A 201 21.73 -6.92 6.19
N THR A 202 21.96 -8.16 6.61
CA THR A 202 21.29 -9.35 6.07
C THR A 202 19.79 -9.27 6.29
N TYR A 203 19.36 -8.82 7.48
CA TYR A 203 17.96 -8.58 7.77
C TYR A 203 17.36 -7.53 6.81
N ARG A 204 17.99 -6.36 6.70
CA ARG A 204 17.49 -5.26 5.85
C ARG A 204 17.38 -5.68 4.38
N VAL A 205 18.38 -6.37 3.86
CA VAL A 205 18.37 -6.87 2.48
C VAL A 205 17.29 -7.93 2.28
N THR A 206 17.10 -8.83 3.24
CA THR A 206 16.04 -9.86 3.19
C THR A 206 14.66 -9.22 3.18
N ASP A 207 14.42 -8.27 4.09
CA ASP A 207 13.15 -7.56 4.19
C ASP A 207 12.81 -6.85 2.87
N LEU A 208 13.78 -6.12 2.31
CA LEU A 208 13.62 -5.45 1.01
C LEU A 208 13.42 -6.43 -0.16
N THR A 209 14.15 -7.54 -0.16
CA THR A 209 13.99 -8.61 -1.16
C THR A 209 12.56 -9.09 -1.21
N ILE A 210 11.96 -9.37 -0.06
CA ILE A 210 10.58 -9.88 0.00
C ILE A 210 9.59 -8.80 -0.42
N ARG A 211 9.73 -7.57 0.09
CA ARG A 211 8.86 -6.44 -0.24
C ARG A 211 8.88 -6.11 -1.72
N TRP A 212 10.08 -6.06 -2.30
CA TRP A 212 10.23 -5.78 -3.73
C TRP A 212 9.52 -6.84 -4.59
N ASN A 213 9.70 -8.12 -4.25
CA ASN A 213 9.07 -9.21 -4.98
C ASN A 213 7.54 -9.21 -4.87
N ILE A 214 6.97 -8.79 -3.73
CA ILE A 214 5.53 -8.66 -3.57
C ILE A 214 4.98 -7.66 -4.59
N ILE A 215 5.56 -6.49 -4.69
CA ILE A 215 5.12 -5.48 -5.65
C ILE A 215 5.40 -5.93 -7.09
N GLN A 216 6.60 -6.47 -7.35
CA GLN A 216 7.01 -6.92 -8.67
C GLN A 216 6.05 -7.93 -9.28
N HIS A 217 5.55 -8.85 -8.46
CA HIS A 217 4.78 -9.99 -8.94
C HIS A 217 3.27 -9.84 -8.72
N PHE A 218 2.83 -9.05 -7.75
CA PHE A 218 1.44 -9.13 -7.29
C PHE A 218 0.70 -7.79 -7.21
N TYR A 219 1.37 -6.64 -7.22
CA TYR A 219 0.66 -5.36 -7.17
C TYR A 219 -0.20 -5.17 -8.43
N PRO A 220 -1.54 -5.08 -8.33
CA PRO A 220 -2.45 -5.20 -9.47
C PRO A 220 -2.24 -4.14 -10.55
N TYR A 221 -1.74 -2.98 -10.16
CA TYR A 221 -1.64 -1.81 -11.04
C TYR A 221 -0.22 -1.55 -11.56
N LYS A 222 0.77 -2.38 -11.20
CA LYS A 222 2.17 -2.16 -11.60
C LYS A 222 2.35 -1.90 -13.09
N THR A 223 1.72 -2.73 -13.92
CA THR A 223 1.81 -2.61 -15.40
C THR A 223 0.95 -1.46 -15.91
N GLU A 224 -0.26 -1.27 -15.37
CA GLU A 224 -1.19 -0.22 -15.76
C GLU A 224 -0.65 1.17 -15.43
N ASP A 225 0.03 1.32 -14.29
CA ASP A 225 0.67 2.57 -13.86
C ASP A 225 1.99 2.84 -14.61
N GLY A 226 2.49 1.87 -15.38
CA GLY A 226 3.80 1.97 -16.01
C GLY A 226 4.95 2.09 -15.00
N LEU A 227 4.81 1.45 -13.84
CA LEU A 227 5.75 1.56 -12.74
C LEU A 227 7.09 0.90 -13.10
N ASP A 228 8.16 1.68 -13.17
CA ASP A 228 9.53 1.18 -13.28
C ASP A 228 10.03 0.68 -11.91
N TRP A 229 9.45 -0.45 -11.48
CA TRP A 229 9.75 -1.03 -10.18
C TRP A 229 11.08 -1.78 -10.17
N GLU A 230 11.50 -2.30 -11.32
CA GLU A 230 12.76 -3.05 -11.43
C GLU A 230 13.97 -2.19 -11.11
N SER A 231 13.98 -0.93 -11.55
CA SER A 231 15.08 0.02 -11.28
C SER A 231 15.21 0.41 -9.81
N GLN A 232 14.15 0.23 -8.99
CA GLN A 232 14.18 0.54 -7.56
C GLN A 232 15.03 -0.46 -6.76
N LEU A 233 15.09 -1.72 -7.17
CA LEU A 233 15.74 -2.77 -6.40
C LEU A 233 17.22 -2.49 -6.08
N PRO A 234 18.12 -2.22 -7.04
CA PRO A 234 19.51 -1.97 -6.73
C PRO A 234 19.71 -0.69 -5.89
N VAL A 235 18.88 0.32 -6.09
CA VAL A 235 18.92 1.57 -5.32
C VAL A 235 18.60 1.30 -3.85
N MET A 236 17.54 0.56 -3.58
CA MET A 236 17.09 0.26 -2.23
C MET A 236 18.02 -0.72 -1.50
N ILE A 237 18.53 -1.73 -2.21
CA ILE A 237 19.58 -2.61 -1.65
C ILE A 237 20.83 -1.80 -1.28
N GLY A 238 21.28 -0.89 -2.14
CA GLY A 238 22.41 -0.01 -1.85
C GLY A 238 22.19 0.83 -0.58
N LYS A 239 20.99 1.38 -0.41
CA LYS A 239 20.60 2.11 0.81
C LYS A 239 20.59 1.19 2.05
N ALA A 240 19.97 0.01 1.96
CA ALA A 240 19.90 -0.95 3.06
C ALA A 240 21.28 -1.42 3.54
N MET A 241 22.26 -1.43 2.65
CA MET A 241 23.63 -1.82 2.94
C MET A 241 24.49 -0.66 3.48
N SER A 242 23.95 0.55 3.55
CA SER A 242 24.71 1.72 4.01
C SER A 242 25.04 1.62 5.50
N ASP A 243 26.17 2.26 5.90
CA ASP A 243 26.62 2.34 7.30
C ASP A 243 25.71 3.24 8.17
N GLU A 244 24.72 3.89 7.58
CA GLU A 244 23.74 4.74 8.27
C GLU A 244 22.96 3.97 9.34
N PHE A 245 22.70 2.70 9.07
CA PHE A 245 21.94 1.80 9.95
C PHE A 245 22.81 1.01 10.93
N ASP A 246 24.13 1.18 10.95
CA ASP A 246 25.03 0.37 11.78
C ASP A 246 25.11 0.85 13.25
N LYS A 247 24.23 1.76 13.66
CA LYS A 247 24.15 2.31 15.01
C LYS A 247 22.89 1.86 15.71
N VAL A 248 23.05 1.26 16.91
CA VAL A 248 21.93 0.88 17.78
C VAL A 248 21.32 2.13 18.41
N GLU A 249 20.44 2.81 17.69
CA GLU A 249 19.71 3.96 18.18
C GLU A 249 18.23 3.86 17.79
N ARG A 250 17.36 4.43 18.63
CA ARG A 250 15.92 4.57 18.30
C ARG A 250 15.70 5.13 16.89
N ASN A 251 16.55 6.07 16.48
CA ASN A 251 16.45 6.73 15.19
C ASN A 251 16.68 5.77 14.02
N THR A 252 17.41 4.66 14.21
CA THR A 252 17.62 3.64 13.16
C THR A 252 16.29 3.01 12.70
N VAL A 253 15.38 2.74 13.62
CA VAL A 253 14.03 2.19 13.31
C VAL A 253 13.25 3.16 12.44
N PHE A 254 13.29 4.45 12.76
CA PHE A 254 12.60 5.48 11.99
C PHE A 254 13.25 5.72 10.62
N ALA A 255 14.58 5.76 10.58
CA ALA A 255 15.33 5.89 9.33
C ALA A 255 15.01 4.72 8.39
N TYR A 256 14.88 3.50 8.93
CA TYR A 256 14.48 2.35 8.14
C TYR A 256 13.03 2.46 7.63
N ARG A 257 12.10 2.92 8.48
CA ARG A 257 10.72 3.19 8.06
C ARG A 257 10.66 4.25 6.95
N GLU A 258 11.40 5.35 7.09
CA GLU A 258 11.49 6.40 6.06
C GLU A 258 12.05 5.85 4.75
N MET A 259 13.06 4.99 4.80
CA MET A 259 13.60 4.30 3.62
C MET A 259 12.53 3.44 2.93
N LEU A 260 11.71 2.70 3.69
CA LEU A 260 10.59 1.95 3.13
C LEU A 260 9.54 2.88 2.50
N GLN A 261 9.22 4.00 3.12
CA GLN A 261 8.32 5.01 2.54
C GLN A 261 8.86 5.57 1.22
N GLU A 262 10.16 5.86 1.15
CA GLU A 262 10.81 6.27 -0.10
C GLU A 262 10.74 5.18 -1.17
N MET A 263 10.96 3.92 -0.80
CA MET A 263 10.83 2.78 -1.70
C MET A 263 9.45 2.71 -2.33
N TYR A 264 8.40 2.92 -1.53
CA TYR A 264 7.02 2.80 -2.01
C TYR A 264 6.44 4.06 -2.63
N SER A 265 7.08 5.21 -2.48
CA SER A 265 6.55 6.50 -2.96
C SER A 265 6.22 6.57 -4.46
N PRO A 266 6.85 5.79 -5.37
CA PRO A 266 6.43 5.73 -6.76
C PRO A 266 5.06 5.06 -6.96
N ILE A 267 4.63 4.23 -6.01
CA ILE A 267 3.34 3.56 -6.05
C ILE A 267 2.27 4.56 -5.63
N LYS A 268 1.30 4.79 -6.49
CA LYS A 268 0.18 5.69 -6.22
C LYS A 268 -1.05 4.89 -5.82
N ASP A 269 -1.09 4.52 -4.54
CA ASP A 269 -2.16 3.73 -3.92
C ASP A 269 -2.46 4.29 -2.53
N ALA A 270 -3.65 4.84 -2.32
CA ALA A 270 -4.02 5.45 -1.05
C ALA A 270 -4.26 4.41 0.08
N HIS A 271 -4.40 3.12 -0.27
CA HIS A 271 -4.40 2.04 0.71
C HIS A 271 -2.99 1.63 1.15
N LEU A 272 -1.93 2.05 0.41
CA LEU A 272 -0.58 1.67 0.75
C LEU A 272 -0.18 2.31 2.07
N ASP A 273 0.11 1.46 3.04
CA ASP A 273 0.59 1.87 4.35
C ASP A 273 1.66 0.91 4.86
N ILE A 274 2.54 1.45 5.69
CA ILE A 274 3.55 0.70 6.43
C ILE A 274 3.14 0.74 7.90
N ASP A 275 2.34 -0.25 8.29
CA ASP A 275 1.88 -0.37 9.66
C ASP A 275 2.99 -0.95 10.55
N GLY A 276 3.45 -0.14 11.49
CA GLY A 276 4.43 -0.53 12.52
C GLY A 276 3.83 -1.33 13.66
N SER A 277 2.57 -1.74 13.58
CA SER A 277 1.93 -2.48 14.63
C SER A 277 2.25 -3.98 14.52
N LEU A 278 2.94 -4.54 15.53
CA LEU A 278 2.61 -5.84 16.10
C LEU A 278 3.33 -7.10 15.65
N SER A 279 4.23 -7.12 14.69
CA SER A 279 4.93 -8.37 14.36
C SER A 279 6.05 -8.70 15.33
N PHE A 280 6.60 -7.73 16.04
CA PHE A 280 7.40 -7.96 17.24
C PHE A 280 6.52 -7.83 18.48
N PRO A 281 6.10 -8.95 19.09
CA PRO A 281 5.38 -8.90 20.36
C PRO A 281 6.29 -8.20 21.38
N GLY A 282 6.00 -6.95 21.70
CA GLY A 282 6.75 -6.21 22.70
C GLY A 282 7.51 -4.98 22.20
N LEU A 283 7.53 -4.64 20.87
CA LEU A 283 8.01 -3.32 20.49
C LEU A 283 7.04 -2.28 21.07
N PRO A 284 7.38 -1.59 22.17
CA PRO A 284 6.43 -0.66 22.76
C PRO A 284 6.12 0.44 21.75
N ALA A 285 4.86 0.82 21.65
CA ALA A 285 4.39 1.92 20.81
C ALA A 285 5.25 3.20 20.91
N ARG A 286 5.91 3.39 22.05
CA ARG A 286 6.84 4.52 22.28
C ARG A 286 8.05 4.55 21.32
N TYR A 287 8.46 3.41 20.73
CA TYR A 287 9.58 3.36 19.76
C TYR A 287 9.12 3.66 18.33
N LEU A 288 7.80 3.60 18.10
CA LEU A 288 7.17 3.97 16.83
C LEU A 288 6.41 5.29 16.95
N ALA A 289 6.49 5.95 18.12
CA ALA A 289 5.72 7.15 18.40
C ALA A 289 6.23 8.34 17.61
N GLN A 290 5.35 8.95 16.86
CA GLN A 290 5.52 10.29 16.33
C GLN A 290 4.96 11.33 17.31
N TYR A 291 5.60 12.47 17.39
CA TYR A 291 5.19 13.60 18.19
C TYR A 291 4.81 14.74 17.26
N TYR A 292 3.76 15.47 17.55
CA TYR A 292 3.20 16.50 16.70
C TYR A 292 3.21 17.85 17.41
N ALA A 293 3.44 18.93 16.67
CA ALA A 293 3.06 20.25 17.17
C ALA A 293 1.54 20.25 17.42
N PRO A 294 1.06 20.83 18.55
CA PRO A 294 -0.34 20.80 18.94
C PRO A 294 -1.17 21.79 18.09
N LEU A 295 -1.22 21.56 16.78
CA LEU A 295 -1.93 22.35 15.78
C LEU A 295 -2.93 21.47 15.05
N ALA A 296 -4.21 21.81 15.13
CA ALA A 296 -5.23 21.30 14.22
C ALA A 296 -5.24 22.19 12.96
N LEU A 297 -5.10 21.58 11.80
CA LEU A 297 -4.86 22.28 10.54
C LEU A 297 -5.90 21.90 9.49
N SER A 298 -6.22 22.88 8.63
CA SER A 298 -6.93 22.67 7.36
C SER A 298 -6.02 23.07 6.20
N CYS A 299 -6.00 22.24 5.16
CA CYS A 299 -5.12 22.41 4.00
C CYS A 299 -5.95 22.76 2.77
N PHE A 300 -5.58 23.83 2.10
CA PHE A 300 -6.15 24.30 0.84
C PHE A 300 -5.05 24.33 -0.23
N GLU A 301 -5.41 24.54 -1.48
CA GLU A 301 -4.47 24.53 -2.59
C GLU A 301 -3.30 25.51 -2.38
N ASP A 302 -3.59 26.68 -1.83
CA ASP A 302 -2.65 27.82 -1.70
C ASP A 302 -2.23 28.13 -0.27
N CYS A 303 -2.80 27.46 0.74
CA CYS A 303 -2.49 27.79 2.13
C CYS A 303 -2.82 26.69 3.13
N VAL A 304 -2.22 26.80 4.31
CA VAL A 304 -2.52 25.98 5.49
C VAL A 304 -3.08 26.90 6.58
N ILE A 305 -4.25 26.57 7.08
CA ILE A 305 -4.98 27.31 8.11
C ILE A 305 -4.88 26.61 9.45
N ILE A 306 -4.62 27.35 10.50
CA ILE A 306 -4.65 26.87 11.89
C ILE A 306 -6.10 26.97 12.40
N GLU A 307 -6.73 25.83 12.62
CA GLU A 307 -8.12 25.71 13.12
C GLU A 307 -8.20 25.81 14.63
N ASP A 308 -7.25 25.18 15.27
CA ASP A 308 -7.12 25.15 16.72
C ASP A 308 -5.67 24.88 17.10
N SER A 309 -5.29 25.29 18.29
CA SER A 309 -3.94 25.07 18.78
C SER A 309 -3.94 24.96 20.30
N GLY A 310 -3.02 24.15 20.84
CA GLY A 310 -2.68 24.18 22.26
C GLY A 310 -1.92 25.44 22.67
N LEU A 311 -1.85 26.45 21.81
CA LEU A 311 -1.15 27.74 21.96
C LEU A 311 -2.17 28.89 21.86
N GLU A 312 -1.76 30.08 22.28
CA GLU A 312 -2.57 31.28 22.08
C GLU A 312 -2.44 31.79 20.61
N ILE A 313 -2.75 30.92 19.62
CA ILE A 313 -2.82 31.28 18.20
C ILE A 313 -4.28 31.46 17.82
N GLU A 314 -4.58 32.61 17.21
CA GLU A 314 -5.94 32.91 16.77
C GLU A 314 -6.39 31.98 15.65
N LYS A 315 -7.59 31.37 15.79
CA LYS A 315 -8.21 30.56 14.74
C LYS A 315 -8.28 31.35 13.42
N GLY A 316 -7.99 30.66 12.31
CA GLY A 316 -7.93 31.25 10.99
C GLY A 316 -6.57 31.88 10.65
N SER A 317 -5.59 31.81 11.57
CA SER A 317 -4.21 32.18 11.25
C SER A 317 -3.64 31.26 10.15
N ARG A 318 -2.86 31.87 9.23
CA ARG A 318 -2.21 31.15 8.13
C ARG A 318 -0.81 30.70 8.58
N LEU A 319 -0.57 29.39 8.58
CA LEU A 319 0.75 28.82 8.84
C LEU A 319 1.69 29.12 7.67
N THR A 320 2.88 29.69 7.93
CA THR A 320 3.84 30.07 6.89
C THR A 320 5.18 29.35 7.00
N LYS A 321 5.68 29.06 8.24
CA LYS A 321 6.95 28.34 8.41
C LYS A 321 6.88 27.40 9.61
N ILE A 322 7.60 26.28 9.47
CA ILE A 322 7.91 25.35 10.55
C ILE A 322 9.42 25.33 10.76
N SER A 323 9.86 25.63 11.99
CA SER A 323 11.29 25.66 12.37
C SER A 323 12.19 26.48 11.42
N GLY A 324 11.59 27.55 10.86
CA GLY A 324 12.28 28.49 9.96
C GLY A 324 12.20 28.15 8.48
N THR A 325 11.72 26.96 8.10
CA THR A 325 11.52 26.55 6.71
C THR A 325 10.08 26.89 6.26
N ASP A 326 9.91 27.36 5.03
CA ASP A 326 8.60 27.64 4.44
C ASP A 326 7.72 26.38 4.45
N ILE A 327 6.45 26.52 4.82
CA ILE A 327 5.54 25.38 4.94
C ILE A 327 5.33 24.64 3.61
N GLU A 328 5.31 25.36 2.50
CA GLU A 328 5.14 24.78 1.18
C GLU A 328 6.37 23.92 0.77
N ASP A 329 7.57 24.40 1.11
CA ASP A 329 8.80 23.62 0.88
C ASP A 329 8.82 22.34 1.72
N VAL A 330 8.37 22.41 2.99
CA VAL A 330 8.28 21.23 3.86
C VAL A 330 7.22 20.25 3.35
N ILE A 331 6.03 20.75 2.98
CA ILE A 331 4.98 19.89 2.40
C ILE A 331 5.48 19.20 1.13
N LYS A 332 6.14 19.93 0.23
CA LYS A 332 6.71 19.38 -0.99
C LYS A 332 7.75 18.31 -0.73
N GLU A 333 8.62 18.49 0.27
CA GLU A 333 9.58 17.47 0.69
C GLU A 333 8.86 16.22 1.21
N LYS A 334 7.89 16.39 2.13
CA LYS A 334 7.15 15.27 2.72
C LYS A 334 6.32 14.50 1.70
N SER A 335 5.73 15.19 0.72
CA SER A 335 4.96 14.58 -0.37
C SER A 335 5.75 13.56 -1.18
N GLN A 336 7.09 13.66 -1.21
CA GLN A 336 7.94 12.70 -1.91
C GLN A 336 7.91 11.29 -1.31
N ARG A 337 7.41 11.12 -0.07
CA ARG A 337 7.33 9.84 0.64
C ARG A 337 5.89 9.36 0.82
N ILE A 338 4.93 10.01 0.17
CA ILE A 338 3.50 9.73 0.35
C ILE A 338 2.94 9.04 -0.89
N SER A 339 2.34 7.87 -0.66
CA SER A 339 1.66 7.07 -1.68
C SER A 339 0.18 7.44 -1.72
N GLN A 340 -0.15 8.51 -2.42
CA GLN A 340 -1.53 8.96 -2.63
C GLN A 340 -1.81 9.16 -4.12
N THR A 341 -3.01 8.85 -4.53
CA THR A 341 -3.48 9.04 -5.90
C THR A 341 -3.98 10.47 -6.13
N ASN A 342 -4.67 11.04 -5.15
CA ASN A 342 -5.25 12.39 -5.23
C ASN A 342 -4.30 13.44 -4.66
N LYS A 343 -4.05 14.52 -5.40
CA LYS A 343 -3.12 15.59 -5.01
C LYS A 343 -3.54 16.34 -3.74
N THR A 344 -4.83 16.52 -3.52
CA THR A 344 -5.34 17.16 -2.29
C THR A 344 -5.11 16.25 -1.09
N ALA A 345 -5.35 14.94 -1.23
CA ALA A 345 -5.07 13.96 -0.19
C ALA A 345 -3.55 13.85 0.11
N GLU A 346 -2.71 13.85 -0.94
CA GLU A 346 -1.24 13.87 -0.82
C GLU A 346 -0.78 15.09 -0.01
N ARG A 347 -1.24 16.28 -0.40
CA ARG A 347 -0.89 17.54 0.27
C ARG A 347 -1.36 17.55 1.73
N TRP A 348 -2.57 17.07 1.99
CA TRP A 348 -3.12 16.99 3.34
C TRP A 348 -2.31 16.05 4.24
N SER A 349 -1.90 14.89 3.74
CA SER A 349 -1.05 13.95 4.45
C SER A 349 0.33 14.55 4.72
N ALA A 350 0.94 15.19 3.72
CA ALA A 350 2.23 15.85 3.83
C ALA A 350 2.24 17.01 4.84
N MET A 351 1.14 17.75 4.93
CA MET A 351 0.98 18.81 5.93
C MET A 351 1.07 18.27 7.36
N TYR A 352 0.47 17.13 7.65
CA TYR A 352 0.58 16.53 8.99
C TYR A 352 1.97 15.95 9.26
N GLU A 353 2.63 15.40 8.25
CA GLU A 353 4.04 15.00 8.39
C GLU A 353 4.95 16.21 8.61
N ALA A 354 4.62 17.38 8.06
CA ALA A 354 5.39 18.62 8.25
C ALA A 354 5.42 19.11 9.70
N ILE A 355 4.40 18.81 10.50
CA ILE A 355 4.32 19.17 11.92
C ILE A 355 4.67 18.01 12.85
N SER A 356 5.19 16.91 12.33
CA SER A 356 5.59 15.73 13.10
C SER A 356 7.10 15.64 13.33
N THR A 357 7.48 14.90 14.36
CA THR A 357 8.88 14.54 14.67
C THR A 357 8.94 13.22 15.41
N VAL A 358 10.03 12.49 15.26
CA VAL A 358 10.32 11.28 16.03
C VAL A 358 11.03 11.60 17.35
N GLU A 359 11.55 12.82 17.48
CA GLU A 359 12.27 13.24 18.67
C GLU A 359 11.32 13.61 19.81
N ARG A 360 11.39 12.83 20.90
CA ARG A 360 10.66 13.14 22.12
C ARG A 360 11.11 14.49 22.68
N ASP A 361 10.17 15.26 23.20
CA ASP A 361 10.43 16.56 23.81
C ASP A 361 10.96 17.63 22.83
N SER A 362 10.88 17.37 21.52
CA SER A 362 11.25 18.33 20.49
C SER A 362 10.43 19.61 20.58
N VAL A 363 11.08 20.74 20.30
CA VAL A 363 10.43 22.06 20.27
C VAL A 363 10.44 22.60 18.84
N MET A 364 9.24 22.79 18.29
CA MET A 364 9.08 23.40 16.99
C MET A 364 8.79 24.90 17.10
N THR A 365 9.31 25.65 16.16
CA THR A 365 9.00 27.09 15.99
C THR A 365 7.95 27.23 14.89
N ILE A 366 6.83 27.85 15.21
CA ILE A 366 5.69 28.04 14.32
C ILE A 366 5.66 29.52 13.92
N THR A 367 5.78 29.84 12.64
CA THR A 367 5.57 31.20 12.11
C THR A 367 4.26 31.22 11.36
N TYR A 368 3.44 32.25 11.62
CA TYR A 368 2.09 32.33 11.08
C TYR A 368 1.68 33.80 10.87
N ILE A 369 0.72 34.03 10.00
CA ILE A 369 0.08 35.32 9.77
C ILE A 369 -1.30 35.28 10.42
N THR A 370 -1.59 36.21 11.33
CA THR A 370 -2.90 36.33 11.98
C THR A 370 -3.98 36.77 10.98
N PRO A 371 -5.29 36.59 11.30
CA PRO A 371 -6.36 37.16 10.47
C PRO A 371 -6.26 38.68 10.26
N ALA A 372 -5.61 39.39 11.19
CA ALA A 372 -5.34 40.84 11.05
C ALA A 372 -4.13 41.15 10.13
N GLY A 373 -3.43 40.13 9.58
CA GLY A 373 -2.29 40.30 8.68
C GLY A 373 -0.94 40.51 9.38
N GLU A 374 -0.84 40.26 10.69
CA GLU A 374 0.41 40.38 11.46
C GLU A 374 1.18 39.05 11.43
N GLU A 375 2.47 39.11 11.07
CA GLU A 375 3.36 37.94 11.22
C GLU A 375 3.78 37.76 12.68
N LYS A 376 3.57 36.53 13.21
CA LYS A 376 3.92 36.16 14.57
C LYS A 376 4.65 34.82 14.61
N THR A 377 5.35 34.59 15.71
CA THR A 377 6.10 33.35 15.93
C THR A 377 5.80 32.81 17.34
N ALA A 378 5.50 31.50 17.42
CA ALA A 378 5.33 30.78 18.66
C ALA A 378 6.27 29.58 18.72
N LYS A 379 6.65 29.17 19.93
CA LYS A 379 7.39 27.92 20.16
C LYS A 379 6.51 26.95 20.90
N THR A 380 6.53 25.69 20.47
CA THR A 380 5.74 24.64 21.09
C THR A 380 6.53 23.36 21.26
N LYS A 381 6.24 22.66 22.35
CA LYS A 381 6.71 21.29 22.56
C LYS A 381 5.77 20.33 21.83
N CYS A 382 6.34 19.37 21.10
CA CYS A 382 5.57 18.35 20.41
C CYS A 382 4.99 17.32 21.40
N ALA A 383 3.77 16.87 21.13
CA ALA A 383 3.03 15.90 21.93
C ALA A 383 2.78 14.60 21.14
N LEU A 384 2.58 13.49 21.87
CA LEU A 384 2.38 12.17 21.28
C LEU A 384 1.11 12.07 20.42
N ASN A 385 0.07 12.79 20.79
CA ASN A 385 -1.20 12.69 20.07
C ASN A 385 -1.25 13.69 18.93
N ARG A 386 -1.58 13.21 17.73
CA ARG A 386 -1.89 14.05 16.59
C ARG A 386 -3.11 14.92 16.93
N PRO A 387 -3.00 16.23 16.87
CA PRO A 387 -4.15 17.10 17.04
C PRO A 387 -5.13 16.89 15.88
N VAL A 388 -6.38 16.74 16.20
CA VAL A 388 -7.45 16.67 15.20
C VAL A 388 -8.35 17.87 15.41
N THR A 389 -8.77 18.48 14.31
CA THR A 389 -9.83 19.48 14.37
C THR A 389 -11.07 18.81 14.94
N MET A 390 -11.51 19.28 16.12
CA MET A 390 -12.77 18.83 16.70
C MET A 390 -13.91 19.34 15.79
N LYS A 391 -14.33 18.50 14.84
CA LYS A 391 -15.54 18.78 14.09
C LYS A 391 -16.71 18.75 15.06
N THR A 392 -17.60 19.72 14.98
CA THR A 392 -18.92 19.59 15.62
C THR A 392 -19.62 18.42 14.92
N PRO A 393 -19.96 17.33 15.64
CA PRO A 393 -20.66 16.21 15.03
C PRO A 393 -21.96 16.72 14.39
N LYS A 394 -22.18 16.37 13.13
CA LYS A 394 -23.46 16.60 12.46
C LYS A 394 -24.44 15.51 12.87
N ALA A 395 -25.73 15.81 12.83
CA ALA A 395 -26.72 14.76 12.95
C ALA A 395 -26.66 13.86 11.69
N VAL A 396 -26.83 12.54 11.87
CA VAL A 396 -26.87 11.60 10.74
C VAL A 396 -27.96 12.04 9.74
N PHE A 397 -29.07 12.54 10.21
CA PHE A 397 -30.20 13.03 9.41
C PHE A 397 -30.51 14.48 9.74
N GLU A 398 -30.52 15.34 8.72
CA GLU A 398 -30.91 16.74 8.83
C GLU A 398 -31.99 17.04 7.77
N LYS A 399 -32.76 18.10 7.99
CA LYS A 399 -33.80 18.54 7.04
C LYS A 399 -33.72 20.04 6.83
N THR A 400 -33.74 20.46 5.58
CA THR A 400 -33.84 21.88 5.19
C THR A 400 -34.67 22.01 3.91
N ASP A 401 -35.59 22.98 3.82
CA ASP A 401 -36.41 23.26 2.63
C ASP A 401 -37.09 22.02 2.00
N ASN A 402 -37.54 21.11 2.84
CA ASN A 402 -38.08 19.80 2.46
C ASN A 402 -37.08 18.89 1.68
N ILE A 403 -35.80 19.06 1.93
CA ILE A 403 -34.70 18.21 1.47
C ILE A 403 -34.20 17.42 2.66
N LEU A 404 -34.10 16.09 2.52
CA LEU A 404 -33.47 15.22 3.52
C LEU A 404 -31.97 15.17 3.26
N ILE A 405 -31.15 15.59 4.22
CA ILE A 405 -29.69 15.48 4.17
C ILE A 405 -29.28 14.29 5.03
N VAL A 406 -28.55 13.36 4.44
CA VAL A 406 -28.06 12.13 5.10
C VAL A 406 -26.53 12.20 5.19
N ASN A 407 -26.02 12.50 6.37
CA ASN A 407 -24.59 12.57 6.65
C ASN A 407 -24.06 11.15 6.89
N LEU A 408 -23.75 10.43 5.82
CA LEU A 408 -23.40 8.99 5.86
C LEU A 408 -22.14 8.71 6.68
N CYS A 409 -21.24 9.67 6.77
CA CYS A 409 -19.97 9.54 7.49
C CYS A 409 -20.08 9.86 8.99
N GLU A 410 -21.21 10.35 9.45
CA GLU A 410 -21.52 10.55 10.87
C GLU A 410 -22.19 9.31 11.50
N ALA A 411 -22.69 8.38 10.67
CA ALA A 411 -23.14 7.08 11.11
C ALA A 411 -21.94 6.16 11.37
N GLU A 412 -22.01 5.36 12.44
CA GLU A 412 -20.99 4.32 12.66
C GLU A 412 -20.94 3.35 11.46
N ALA A 413 -19.74 2.84 11.15
CA ALA A 413 -19.53 1.97 9.99
C ALA A 413 -20.47 0.76 9.98
N PHE A 414 -20.76 0.19 11.14
CA PHE A 414 -21.64 -0.98 11.35
C PHE A 414 -22.90 -0.62 12.14
N ASN A 415 -23.52 0.54 11.87
CA ASN A 415 -24.77 0.97 12.49
C ASN A 415 -25.96 0.21 11.90
N GLU A 416 -26.40 -0.85 12.57
CA GLU A 416 -27.52 -1.69 12.13
C GLU A 416 -28.85 -0.94 12.01
N ASP A 417 -29.09 0.05 12.86
CA ASP A 417 -30.30 0.85 12.89
C ASP A 417 -30.39 1.90 11.79
N PHE A 418 -29.27 2.15 11.08
CA PHE A 418 -29.20 3.20 10.06
C PHE A 418 -30.27 3.00 8.97
N TYR A 419 -30.34 1.81 8.41
CA TYR A 419 -31.23 1.51 7.30
C TYR A 419 -32.71 1.70 7.67
N GLU A 420 -33.14 1.14 8.80
CA GLU A 420 -34.53 1.27 9.27
C GLU A 420 -34.87 2.72 9.60
N SER A 421 -33.94 3.44 10.22
CA SER A 421 -34.08 4.87 10.53
C SER A 421 -34.21 5.73 9.27
N PHE A 422 -33.45 5.42 8.23
CA PHE A 422 -33.54 6.10 6.93
C PHE A 422 -34.88 5.86 6.27
N MET A 423 -35.32 4.60 6.16
CA MET A 423 -36.58 4.25 5.51
C MET A 423 -37.80 4.88 6.23
N LYS A 424 -37.79 4.86 7.57
CA LYS A 424 -38.81 5.51 8.38
C LYS A 424 -38.88 7.02 8.12
N ARG A 425 -37.71 7.70 8.08
CA ARG A 425 -37.68 9.14 7.81
C ARG A 425 -38.13 9.47 6.40
N LEU A 426 -37.76 8.66 5.42
CA LEU A 426 -38.21 8.83 4.04
C LEU A 426 -39.75 8.80 3.95
N GLU A 427 -40.40 7.86 4.62
CA GLU A 427 -41.87 7.74 4.66
C GLU A 427 -42.51 8.91 5.42
N GLU A 428 -42.02 9.23 6.62
CA GLU A 428 -42.60 10.27 7.50
C GLU A 428 -42.42 11.69 6.95
N GLU A 429 -41.26 11.97 6.35
CA GLU A 429 -40.90 13.32 5.94
C GLU A 429 -41.26 13.64 4.47
N ASN A 430 -41.43 12.62 3.63
CA ASN A 430 -41.75 12.74 2.20
C ASN A 430 -40.95 13.90 1.52
N PRO A 431 -39.62 13.82 1.49
CA PRO A 431 -38.78 14.91 0.99
C PRO A 431 -38.94 15.08 -0.52
N LYS A 432 -38.72 16.32 -1.02
CA LYS A 432 -38.68 16.58 -2.47
C LYS A 432 -37.36 16.13 -3.12
N ALA A 433 -36.30 15.97 -2.35
CA ALA A 433 -34.99 15.45 -2.76
C ALA A 433 -34.20 14.93 -1.56
N ILE A 434 -33.18 14.09 -1.83
CA ILE A 434 -32.27 13.55 -0.83
C ILE A 434 -30.84 13.96 -1.20
N ILE A 435 -30.07 14.42 -0.23
CA ILE A 435 -28.63 14.66 -0.34
C ILE A 435 -27.89 13.65 0.52
N PHE A 436 -27.05 12.81 -0.06
CA PHE A 436 -26.17 11.87 0.62
C PHE A 436 -24.76 12.46 0.70
N ASP A 437 -24.27 12.76 1.90
CA ASP A 437 -22.90 13.23 2.11
C ASP A 437 -21.93 12.03 2.22
N VAL A 438 -21.15 11.81 1.15
CA VAL A 438 -20.17 10.71 1.01
C VAL A 438 -18.73 11.22 1.19
N ARG A 439 -18.54 12.45 1.70
CA ARG A 439 -17.22 13.07 1.93
C ARG A 439 -16.52 12.49 3.17
N GLY A 440 -16.15 11.22 3.10
CA GLY A 440 -15.52 10.42 4.16
C GLY A 440 -15.81 8.94 3.98
N TYR A 441 -15.95 8.19 5.07
CA TYR A 441 -16.23 6.75 5.02
C TYR A 441 -17.68 6.46 5.45
N PRO A 442 -18.58 6.12 4.50
CA PRO A 442 -20.00 5.91 4.80
C PRO A 442 -20.24 4.58 5.52
N THR A 443 -21.36 4.52 6.27
CA THR A 443 -21.80 3.25 6.88
C THR A 443 -22.01 2.16 5.82
N TYR A 444 -21.60 0.92 6.13
CA TYR A 444 -21.82 -0.23 5.24
C TYR A 444 -23.29 -0.53 4.99
N TYR A 445 -24.17 -0.19 5.91
CA TYR A 445 -25.62 -0.40 5.74
C TYR A 445 -26.26 0.49 4.66
N PHE A 446 -25.53 1.49 4.16
CA PHE A 446 -25.93 2.25 2.97
C PHE A 446 -26.02 1.36 1.71
N GLU A 447 -25.37 0.21 1.72
CA GLU A 447 -25.45 -0.80 0.68
C GLU A 447 -26.91 -1.18 0.36
N LYS A 448 -27.77 -1.33 1.39
CA LYS A 448 -29.20 -1.64 1.21
C LYS A 448 -29.93 -0.47 0.54
N VAL A 449 -29.60 0.77 0.92
CA VAL A 449 -30.24 1.97 0.35
C VAL A 449 -29.98 2.06 -1.15
N LEU A 450 -28.75 1.74 -1.62
CA LEU A 450 -28.44 1.72 -3.06
C LEU A 450 -29.41 0.84 -3.86
N SER A 451 -29.84 -0.29 -3.28
CA SER A 451 -30.80 -1.21 -3.93
C SER A 451 -32.20 -0.63 -4.12
N HIS A 452 -32.56 0.42 -3.38
CA HIS A 452 -33.84 1.13 -3.53
C HIS A 452 -33.78 2.26 -4.56
N LEU A 453 -32.57 2.65 -5.01
CA LEU A 453 -32.39 3.79 -5.93
C LEU A 453 -32.52 3.39 -7.41
N THR A 454 -32.72 2.11 -7.71
CA THR A 454 -32.84 1.59 -9.08
C THR A 454 -33.88 0.47 -9.16
N ASP A 455 -34.40 0.28 -10.35
CA ASP A 455 -35.25 -0.87 -10.72
C ASP A 455 -34.47 -1.95 -11.49
N LYS A 456 -33.14 -1.79 -11.63
CA LYS A 456 -32.27 -2.67 -12.41
C LYS A 456 -31.30 -3.42 -11.52
N ASP A 457 -30.90 -4.58 -11.98
CA ASP A 457 -29.77 -5.31 -11.39
C ASP A 457 -28.47 -4.51 -11.56
N MET A 458 -27.68 -4.38 -10.48
CA MET A 458 -26.39 -3.74 -10.49
C MET A 458 -25.28 -4.78 -10.36
N SER A 459 -24.33 -4.80 -11.29
CA SER A 459 -23.19 -5.71 -11.30
C SER A 459 -22.10 -5.27 -10.33
N ASN A 460 -21.44 -6.23 -9.68
CA ASN A 460 -20.21 -6.01 -8.92
C ASN A 460 -18.94 -6.14 -9.81
N GLY A 461 -19.09 -6.18 -11.13
CA GLY A 461 -18.01 -6.36 -12.10
C GLY A 461 -16.93 -5.27 -12.11
N PHE A 462 -17.05 -4.27 -11.23
CA PHE A 462 -15.97 -3.31 -10.94
C PHE A 462 -14.72 -3.99 -10.40
N PHE A 463 -14.88 -5.08 -9.64
CA PHE A 463 -13.78 -5.75 -8.95
C PHE A 463 -13.33 -6.99 -9.70
N ARG A 464 -12.02 -7.12 -9.83
CA ARG A 464 -11.37 -8.19 -10.57
C ARG A 464 -10.25 -8.78 -9.73
N THR A 465 -10.27 -10.09 -9.54
CA THR A 465 -9.20 -10.81 -8.86
C THR A 465 -8.06 -11.06 -9.84
N PRO A 466 -6.83 -10.58 -9.56
CA PRO A 466 -5.68 -10.88 -10.41
C PRO A 466 -5.33 -12.38 -10.37
N LEU A 467 -4.99 -12.93 -11.54
CA LEU A 467 -4.55 -14.31 -11.73
C LEU A 467 -3.13 -14.31 -12.29
N THR A 468 -2.15 -14.73 -11.47
CA THR A 468 -0.74 -14.68 -11.82
C THR A 468 -0.10 -16.06 -11.68
N ALA A 469 0.44 -16.61 -12.76
CA ALA A 469 1.11 -17.90 -12.77
C ALA A 469 2.54 -17.85 -13.36
N LEU A 470 2.98 -16.67 -13.80
CA LEU A 470 4.32 -16.41 -14.31
C LEU A 470 4.93 -15.18 -13.63
N PRO A 471 6.25 -15.17 -13.37
CA PRO A 471 6.95 -14.01 -12.82
C PRO A 471 6.69 -12.73 -13.59
N ASP A 472 6.85 -11.60 -12.88
CA ASP A 472 6.79 -10.24 -13.43
C ASP A 472 5.42 -9.87 -14.03
N GLN A 473 4.36 -10.53 -13.56
CA GLN A 473 2.99 -10.38 -14.06
C GLN A 473 2.84 -10.71 -15.56
N LYS A 474 3.72 -11.54 -16.06
CA LYS A 474 3.65 -11.96 -17.46
C LYS A 474 2.34 -12.72 -17.72
N ASN A 475 1.56 -12.24 -18.69
CA ASN A 475 0.25 -12.80 -19.03
C ASN A 475 -0.73 -12.84 -17.84
N MET A 476 -0.67 -11.86 -16.92
CA MET A 476 -1.62 -11.75 -15.84
C MET A 476 -3.04 -11.70 -16.37
N GLY A 477 -3.90 -12.56 -15.82
CA GLY A 477 -5.33 -12.58 -16.11
C GLY A 477 -6.15 -11.97 -14.98
N TYR A 478 -7.46 -11.92 -15.19
CA TYR A 478 -8.39 -11.42 -14.19
C TYR A 478 -9.66 -12.28 -14.14
N GLU A 479 -10.11 -12.58 -12.93
CA GLU A 479 -11.43 -13.11 -12.68
C GLU A 479 -12.36 -11.96 -12.27
N VAL A 480 -13.34 -11.66 -13.10
CA VAL A 480 -14.31 -10.57 -12.86
C VAL A 480 -15.33 -11.03 -11.82
N ASN A 481 -15.61 -10.20 -10.81
CA ASN A 481 -16.67 -10.48 -9.85
C ASN A 481 -18.04 -10.50 -10.57
N THR A 482 -18.71 -11.65 -10.51
CA THR A 482 -20.03 -11.86 -11.15
C THR A 482 -21.21 -11.61 -10.21
N GLY A 483 -20.96 -11.12 -9.00
CA GLY A 483 -22.00 -10.76 -8.05
C GLY A 483 -22.94 -9.71 -8.61
N VAL A 484 -24.19 -9.79 -8.23
CA VAL A 484 -25.25 -8.88 -8.68
C VAL A 484 -26.05 -8.41 -7.47
N ARG A 485 -26.17 -7.11 -7.34
CA ARG A 485 -27.04 -6.45 -6.37
C ARG A 485 -28.43 -6.29 -6.99
N LYS A 486 -29.44 -6.87 -6.35
CA LYS A 486 -30.84 -6.80 -6.82
C LYS A 486 -31.53 -5.52 -6.33
N PRO A 487 -32.44 -4.94 -7.12
CA PRO A 487 -33.30 -3.86 -6.65
C PRO A 487 -34.20 -4.29 -5.49
N MET A 488 -34.53 -3.34 -4.63
CA MET A 488 -35.44 -3.53 -3.48
C MET A 488 -36.63 -2.58 -3.53
N GLU A 489 -37.76 -3.05 -3.04
CA GLU A 489 -38.94 -2.22 -2.83
C GLU A 489 -38.99 -1.65 -1.39
N PRO A 490 -39.56 -0.44 -1.20
CA PRO A 490 -40.13 0.46 -2.21
C PRO A 490 -39.02 1.16 -3.03
N HIS A 491 -39.23 1.34 -4.34
CA HIS A 491 -38.35 2.12 -5.19
C HIS A 491 -38.39 3.60 -4.80
N ILE A 492 -37.23 4.18 -4.55
CA ILE A 492 -37.04 5.61 -4.21
C ILE A 492 -36.96 6.40 -5.52
N THR A 493 -37.98 7.20 -5.79
CA THR A 493 -38.10 7.97 -7.04
C THR A 493 -37.80 9.46 -6.89
N VAL A 494 -37.55 9.92 -5.67
CA VAL A 494 -37.18 11.31 -5.44
C VAL A 494 -35.73 11.56 -5.92
N PRO A 495 -35.41 12.74 -6.48
CA PRO A 495 -34.06 13.07 -6.93
C PRO A 495 -33.03 12.91 -5.81
N CYS A 496 -31.95 12.17 -6.11
CA CYS A 496 -30.83 11.94 -5.18
C CYS A 496 -29.59 12.71 -5.63
N TRP A 497 -28.88 13.25 -4.66
CA TRP A 497 -27.65 14.02 -4.85
C TRP A 497 -26.57 13.45 -3.94
N PHE A 498 -25.33 13.37 -4.41
CA PHE A 498 -24.21 12.77 -3.67
C PHE A 498 -23.06 13.76 -3.58
N LEU A 499 -22.66 14.09 -2.34
CA LEU A 499 -21.53 14.98 -2.14
C LEU A 499 -20.24 14.15 -2.08
N ALA A 500 -19.22 14.56 -2.85
CA ALA A 500 -17.95 13.87 -2.93
C ALA A 500 -16.77 14.84 -2.78
N ASP A 501 -15.67 14.37 -2.22
CA ASP A 501 -14.37 15.03 -2.25
C ASP A 501 -13.23 14.00 -2.10
N TYR A 502 -11.99 14.50 -2.02
CA TYR A 502 -10.78 13.70 -1.89
C TYR A 502 -10.76 12.74 -0.67
N ARG A 503 -11.67 12.87 0.28
CA ARG A 503 -11.80 11.98 1.46
C ARG A 503 -12.63 10.73 1.14
N ALA A 504 -13.37 10.74 0.05
CA ALA A 504 -14.09 9.57 -0.43
C ALA A 504 -13.09 8.57 -1.00
N MET A 505 -12.81 7.51 -0.25
CA MET A 505 -11.85 6.45 -0.58
C MET A 505 -12.47 5.07 -0.32
N SER A 506 -12.00 4.04 -1.02
CA SER A 506 -12.39 2.66 -0.80
C SER A 506 -13.90 2.44 -0.91
N TRP A 507 -14.61 2.04 0.14
CA TRP A 507 -16.04 1.85 0.14
C TRP A 507 -16.83 3.09 -0.32
N ALA A 508 -16.38 4.29 0.06
CA ALA A 508 -17.01 5.52 -0.41
C ALA A 508 -16.93 5.66 -1.94
N GLU A 509 -15.79 5.35 -2.54
CA GLU A 509 -15.66 5.33 -4.00
C GLU A 509 -16.51 4.26 -4.65
N THR A 510 -16.58 3.07 -4.04
CA THR A 510 -17.49 2.01 -4.52
C THR A 510 -18.93 2.49 -4.58
N VAL A 511 -19.41 3.22 -3.56
CA VAL A 511 -20.73 3.86 -3.57
C VAL A 511 -20.86 4.82 -4.76
N LEU A 512 -19.89 5.72 -4.93
CA LEU A 512 -19.90 6.70 -6.02
C LEU A 512 -19.79 6.04 -7.41
N MET A 513 -19.07 4.92 -7.54
CA MET A 513 -19.02 4.13 -8.78
C MET A 513 -20.41 3.58 -9.15
N TYR A 514 -21.15 3.02 -8.18
CA TYR A 514 -22.53 2.60 -8.42
C TYR A 514 -23.43 3.78 -8.83
N VAL A 515 -23.28 4.91 -8.14
CA VAL A 515 -24.06 6.12 -8.45
C VAL A 515 -23.83 6.56 -9.91
N LYS A 516 -22.57 6.60 -10.33
CA LYS A 516 -22.17 7.03 -11.67
C LYS A 516 -22.55 6.04 -12.75
N GLU A 517 -22.28 4.76 -12.55
CA GLU A 517 -22.52 3.70 -13.54
C GLU A 517 -24.00 3.45 -13.81
N TYR A 518 -24.84 3.58 -12.78
CA TYR A 518 -26.26 3.28 -12.85
C TYR A 518 -27.17 4.52 -12.83
N ASP A 519 -26.58 5.73 -12.92
CA ASP A 519 -27.31 7.01 -12.94
C ASP A 519 -28.27 7.14 -11.75
N LEU A 520 -27.77 6.80 -10.53
CA LEU A 520 -28.58 6.80 -9.31
C LEU A 520 -28.81 8.21 -8.74
N GLY A 521 -28.13 9.22 -9.26
CA GLY A 521 -28.25 10.60 -8.85
C GLY A 521 -27.08 11.46 -9.34
N THR A 522 -27.07 12.73 -8.94
CA THR A 522 -26.06 13.72 -9.36
C THR A 522 -24.94 13.81 -8.31
N ILE A 523 -23.70 13.68 -8.74
CA ILE A 523 -22.50 13.84 -7.87
C ILE A 523 -22.05 15.30 -7.91
N VAL A 524 -21.85 15.90 -6.72
CA VAL A 524 -21.45 17.31 -6.56
C VAL A 524 -20.22 17.41 -5.65
N GLY A 525 -19.23 18.22 -6.02
CA GLY A 525 -18.03 18.45 -5.22
C GLY A 525 -16.74 18.38 -6.00
N THR A 526 -15.76 17.65 -5.48
CA THR A 526 -14.46 17.43 -6.12
C THR A 526 -14.23 15.92 -6.34
N PRO A 527 -13.25 15.52 -7.19
CA PRO A 527 -12.94 14.12 -7.43
C PRO A 527 -12.64 13.36 -6.14
N SER A 528 -13.02 12.09 -6.11
CA SER A 528 -12.69 11.17 -5.04
C SER A 528 -11.18 10.81 -5.03
N THR A 529 -10.75 9.97 -4.11
CA THR A 529 -9.32 9.65 -3.93
C THR A 529 -8.70 8.94 -5.13
N GLY A 530 -9.45 8.10 -5.84
CA GLY A 530 -8.90 7.26 -6.92
C GLY A 530 -8.32 5.94 -6.45
N THR A 531 -8.77 5.44 -5.29
CA THR A 531 -8.35 4.16 -4.75
C THR A 531 -9.52 3.41 -4.15
N THR A 532 -9.88 2.28 -4.75
CA THR A 532 -10.87 1.34 -4.23
C THR A 532 -10.44 -0.10 -4.49
N GLY A 533 -11.15 -1.05 -3.92
CA GLY A 533 -10.81 -2.47 -3.88
C GLY A 533 -10.42 -2.89 -2.48
N ASP A 534 -10.50 -4.19 -2.20
CA ASP A 534 -10.11 -4.70 -0.90
C ASP A 534 -8.60 -4.57 -0.67
N ILE A 535 -8.24 -4.32 0.58
CA ILE A 535 -6.84 -4.28 1.00
C ILE A 535 -6.28 -5.68 1.19
N THR A 536 -5.00 -5.82 0.90
CA THR A 536 -4.19 -6.99 1.22
C THR A 536 -3.09 -6.58 2.19
N GLN A 537 -2.90 -7.35 3.25
CA GLN A 537 -1.87 -7.11 4.25
C GLN A 537 -0.83 -8.23 4.23
N PHE A 538 0.43 -7.84 4.14
CA PHE A 538 1.59 -8.73 4.28
C PHE A 538 2.27 -8.48 5.61
N THR A 539 2.41 -9.55 6.40
CA THR A 539 3.05 -9.49 7.70
C THR A 539 4.56 -9.69 7.57
N PHE A 540 5.30 -8.81 8.19
CA PHE A 540 6.76 -8.83 8.28
C PHE A 540 7.19 -8.84 9.75
N PRO A 541 8.44 -9.19 10.08
CA PRO A 541 8.95 -9.09 11.45
C PRO A 541 8.82 -7.67 12.02
N ALA A 542 9.02 -6.63 11.17
CA ALA A 542 8.72 -5.23 11.48
C ALA A 542 7.88 -4.62 10.38
N PHE A 543 7.14 -3.58 10.52
CA PHE A 543 6.45 -2.82 9.48
C PHE A 543 5.71 -3.67 8.45
N ASN A 544 4.48 -4.02 8.72
CA ASN A 544 3.60 -4.67 7.75
C ASN A 544 3.48 -3.84 6.46
N LEU A 545 3.19 -4.49 5.36
CA LEU A 545 2.85 -3.84 4.12
C LEU A 545 1.36 -4.04 3.85
N ILE A 546 0.64 -2.95 3.69
CA ILE A 546 -0.78 -2.92 3.30
C ILE A 546 -0.85 -2.27 1.92
N LEU A 547 -1.64 -2.81 1.02
CA LEU A 547 -1.87 -2.28 -0.32
C LEU A 547 -3.23 -2.73 -0.87
N THR A 548 -3.66 -2.15 -1.99
CA THR A 548 -4.84 -2.61 -2.71
C THR A 548 -4.58 -4.00 -3.32
N GLY A 549 -5.43 -4.98 -3.00
CA GLY A 549 -5.28 -6.38 -3.44
C GLY A 549 -6.13 -6.74 -4.66
N LEU A 550 -7.27 -6.08 -4.87
CA LEU A 550 -8.14 -6.29 -6.02
C LEU A 550 -7.92 -5.18 -7.07
N HIS A 551 -7.96 -5.56 -8.32
CA HIS A 551 -8.01 -4.60 -9.42
C HIS A 551 -9.43 -4.05 -9.56
N ALA A 552 -9.60 -2.73 -9.49
CA ALA A 552 -10.87 -2.04 -9.70
C ALA A 552 -10.85 -1.25 -11.01
N ALA A 553 -11.92 -1.39 -11.80
CA ALA A 553 -12.12 -0.66 -13.05
C ALA A 553 -13.62 -0.45 -13.28
N TRP A 554 -13.99 0.45 -14.17
CA TRP A 554 -15.37 0.62 -14.63
C TRP A 554 -15.89 -0.65 -15.33
N LEU A 555 -17.19 -0.79 -15.45
CA LEU A 555 -17.78 -1.99 -16.09
C LEU A 555 -17.37 -2.14 -17.55
N ASP A 556 -17.12 -1.06 -18.25
CA ASP A 556 -16.60 -1.07 -19.63
C ASP A 556 -15.10 -1.42 -19.72
N GLY A 557 -14.43 -1.59 -18.58
CA GLY A 557 -13.01 -1.88 -18.50
C GLY A 557 -12.10 -0.67 -18.45
N SER A 558 -12.64 0.54 -18.52
CA SER A 558 -11.82 1.75 -18.40
C SER A 558 -11.27 1.92 -16.99
N ARG A 559 -10.15 2.64 -16.90
CA ARG A 559 -9.38 2.82 -15.69
C ARG A 559 -10.14 3.65 -14.65
N HIS A 560 -10.13 3.18 -13.40
CA HIS A 560 -10.59 3.92 -12.23
C HIS A 560 -9.41 4.34 -11.33
N HIS A 561 -8.49 3.41 -11.07
CA HIS A 561 -7.35 3.62 -10.17
C HIS A 561 -6.51 4.83 -10.59
N GLY A 562 -6.16 5.70 -9.63
CA GLY A 562 -5.42 6.93 -9.86
C GLY A 562 -6.22 8.08 -10.49
N ILE A 563 -7.49 7.85 -10.82
CA ILE A 563 -8.40 8.86 -11.40
C ILE A 563 -9.52 9.20 -10.42
N GLY A 564 -10.18 8.18 -9.86
CA GLY A 564 -11.34 8.32 -9.00
C GLY A 564 -12.63 8.55 -9.76
N VAL A 565 -13.64 8.99 -9.02
CA VAL A 565 -14.96 9.34 -9.53
C VAL A 565 -15.05 10.85 -9.70
N GLU A 566 -15.14 11.31 -10.94
CA GLU A 566 -15.34 12.72 -11.26
C GLU A 566 -16.78 13.15 -10.96
N PRO A 567 -16.99 14.28 -10.26
CA PRO A 567 -18.32 14.81 -10.00
C PRO A 567 -19.00 15.31 -11.29
N ASP A 568 -20.33 15.27 -11.33
CA ASP A 568 -21.12 15.87 -12.43
C ASP A 568 -21.11 17.41 -12.34
N ILE A 569 -20.99 17.90 -11.11
CA ILE A 569 -20.94 19.33 -10.81
C ILE A 569 -19.74 19.58 -9.91
N ARG A 570 -18.73 20.25 -10.46
CA ARG A 570 -17.53 20.57 -9.71
C ARG A 570 -17.74 21.83 -8.84
N VAL A 571 -17.43 21.69 -7.55
CA VAL A 571 -17.49 22.76 -6.55
C VAL A 571 -16.25 22.70 -5.68
N GLU A 572 -15.40 23.70 -5.77
CA GLU A 572 -14.20 23.84 -4.94
C GLU A 572 -14.52 24.61 -3.66
N VAL A 573 -13.88 24.24 -2.56
CA VAL A 573 -14.01 24.90 -1.25
C VAL A 573 -12.78 25.77 -1.02
N SER A 574 -12.98 27.08 -0.90
CA SER A 574 -11.89 28.01 -0.59
C SER A 574 -11.61 28.08 0.92
N ALA A 575 -10.42 28.57 1.30
CA ALA A 575 -10.09 28.85 2.69
C ALA A 575 -11.07 29.88 3.31
N ASP A 576 -11.50 30.87 2.55
CA ASP A 576 -12.45 31.89 3.00
C ASP A 576 -13.84 31.29 3.26
N ASP A 577 -14.34 30.41 2.39
CA ASP A 577 -15.61 29.71 2.62
C ASP A 577 -15.55 28.89 3.91
N HIS A 578 -14.47 28.14 4.08
CA HIS A 578 -14.24 27.32 5.27
C HIS A 578 -14.18 28.16 6.55
N LEU A 579 -13.41 29.27 6.55
CA LEU A 579 -13.29 30.17 7.71
C LEU A 579 -14.61 30.85 8.07
N ASN A 580 -15.46 31.09 7.08
CA ASN A 580 -16.80 31.64 7.30
C ASN A 580 -17.84 30.57 7.67
N GLY A 581 -17.41 29.30 7.84
CA GLY A 581 -18.27 28.19 8.23
C GLY A 581 -19.29 27.79 7.16
N ARG A 582 -19.01 28.11 5.89
CA ARG A 582 -19.88 27.79 4.76
C ARG A 582 -19.57 26.40 4.21
N ASP A 583 -20.59 25.62 3.97
CA ASP A 583 -20.51 24.40 3.16
C ASP A 583 -21.03 24.68 1.75
N VAL A 584 -20.17 25.29 0.93
CA VAL A 584 -20.54 25.73 -0.44
C VAL A 584 -20.99 24.59 -1.34
N VAL A 585 -20.58 23.34 -1.04
CA VAL A 585 -21.01 22.14 -1.78
C VAL A 585 -22.48 21.85 -1.47
N ILE A 586 -22.87 21.87 -0.20
CA ILE A 586 -24.28 21.74 0.22
C ILE A 586 -25.10 22.94 -0.31
N GLU A 587 -24.61 24.19 -0.15
CA GLU A 587 -25.30 25.39 -0.61
C GLU A 587 -25.60 25.33 -2.11
N GLU A 588 -24.63 24.98 -2.94
CA GLU A 588 -24.80 24.85 -4.39
C GLU A 588 -25.76 23.71 -4.75
N THR A 589 -25.68 22.58 -4.02
CA THR A 589 -26.60 21.45 -4.23
C THR A 589 -28.06 21.87 -3.96
N ILE A 590 -28.31 22.52 -2.81
CA ILE A 590 -29.65 23.01 -2.45
C ILE A 590 -30.15 24.03 -3.48
N ARG A 591 -29.30 24.96 -3.94
CA ARG A 591 -29.64 25.94 -4.97
C ARG A 591 -30.08 25.29 -6.28
N ARG A 592 -29.53 24.15 -6.64
CA ARG A 592 -29.91 23.41 -7.86
C ARG A 592 -31.15 22.58 -7.71
N ILE A 593 -31.48 22.16 -6.48
CA ILE A 593 -32.72 21.45 -6.18
C ILE A 593 -33.93 22.40 -6.17
N GLN A 594 -33.74 23.68 -5.86
CA GLN A 594 -34.79 24.71 -5.86
C GLN A 594 -35.20 25.09 -7.28
#